data_8b0e117df5aada3abf35f1bbd59361ce
#
_entry.id   8b0e117df5aada3abf35f1bbd59361ce
#
_cell.length_a   1.000
_cell.length_b   1.000
_cell.length_c   1.000
_cell.angle_alpha   90.00
_cell.angle_beta   90.00
_cell.angle_gamma   90.00
#
_symmetry.space_group_name_H-M   'P 1'
#
loop_
_entity.id
_entity.type
_entity.pdbx_description
1 polymer ?
#
loop_
_entity_poly.entity_id
_entity_poly.type
_entity_poly.pdbx_seq_one_letter_code
_entity_poly.pdbx_strand_id
1 'polypeptide(L)'
;MWSKPWSYKEGLVIGAGLLVIGLLLQMTVGAIHWDLFACPVNVIVLVVYIIALVAMHLLRKRVYLFGWLSHYSAAVSSLVWVVGMTVIMGLIRQAPSGHASNDILGFSQMISSWPFVLLYFWMVTALGLTIFRASFPFRIGRLSFLLNHVGLLVALITATLGNADMQRLKMTTRMGNAEWRATDDKGKLIELPLAIELKDFTIDEYPPKLMLIDNETGGVLPEKSPVHLLLENGVSEGSLLDWDLFVEQSIPMAASVATEDTLKFTDFHSMGATYAVYLKAVNRKNQQTKEGWVSCGSFLFPYKALRLDSLTSLVMPEREPQRFASEVKVYTQEGTIMESTIEVNRPMEIAGWKIYQLSYDESKGRWSDISVFELVRDPWLPVVYAGIIMMMLGAICLFVNAQKRKEEDTE
;
A
#
# COMPACT_ATOMS: atom_id res chain seq x y z
N MET A 1 -46.34 2.92 -10.28
CA MET A 1 -45.26 2.60 -9.38
C MET A 1 -45.82 1.67 -8.29
N TRP A 2 -45.07 0.71 -7.81
CA TRP A 2 -45.48 -0.33 -6.82
C TRP A 2 -46.47 -1.40 -7.27
N SER A 3 -46.84 -1.48 -8.57
CA SER A 3 -47.53 -2.62 -9.13
C SER A 3 -46.53 -3.79 -9.31
N LYS A 4 -46.97 -4.99 -8.96
CA LYS A 4 -46.17 -6.21 -9.18
C LYS A 4 -46.22 -6.62 -10.65
N PRO A 5 -45.09 -7.09 -11.21
CA PRO A 5 -43.79 -7.32 -10.63
C PRO A 5 -42.93 -6.02 -10.55
N TRP A 6 -42.21 -5.83 -9.42
CA TRP A 6 -41.29 -4.70 -9.26
C TRP A 6 -40.11 -4.79 -10.22
N SER A 7 -39.80 -3.66 -10.84
CA SER A 7 -38.75 -3.45 -11.84
C SER A 7 -37.55 -2.74 -11.25
N TYR A 8 -36.66 -2.27 -12.10
CA TYR A 8 -35.52 -1.40 -11.71
C TYR A 8 -35.97 -0.06 -11.10
N LYS A 9 -37.12 0.49 -11.54
CA LYS A 9 -37.64 1.77 -11.05
C LYS A 9 -37.93 1.71 -9.55
N GLU A 10 -38.62 0.66 -9.11
CA GLU A 10 -38.89 0.41 -7.70
C GLU A 10 -37.60 0.16 -6.92
N GLY A 11 -36.63 -0.58 -7.50
CA GLY A 11 -35.32 -0.80 -6.92
C GLY A 11 -34.53 0.50 -6.71
N LEU A 12 -34.52 1.40 -7.71
CA LEU A 12 -33.84 2.69 -7.57
C LEU A 12 -34.48 3.56 -6.47
N VAL A 13 -35.81 3.54 -6.35
CA VAL A 13 -36.52 4.27 -5.28
C VAL A 13 -36.25 3.67 -3.90
N ILE A 14 -36.20 2.34 -3.79
CA ILE A 14 -35.80 1.67 -2.53
C ILE A 14 -34.38 2.09 -2.14
N GLY A 15 -33.44 2.09 -3.09
CA GLY A 15 -32.06 2.53 -2.82
C GLY A 15 -31.97 4.00 -2.40
N ALA A 16 -32.75 4.89 -3.04
CA ALA A 16 -32.86 6.29 -2.60
C ALA A 16 -33.42 6.39 -1.17
N GLY A 17 -34.42 5.59 -0.82
CA GLY A 17 -34.93 5.49 0.55
C GLY A 17 -33.88 5.03 1.55
N LEU A 18 -33.11 3.98 1.22
CA LEU A 18 -31.99 3.50 2.05
C LEU A 18 -30.90 4.54 2.22
N LEU A 19 -30.58 5.29 1.15
CA LEU A 19 -29.63 6.41 1.22
C LEU A 19 -30.12 7.47 2.21
N VAL A 20 -31.39 7.91 2.11
CA VAL A 20 -31.96 8.92 3.01
C VAL A 20 -31.96 8.41 4.47
N ILE A 21 -32.42 7.20 4.71
CA ILE A 21 -32.39 6.57 6.05
C ILE A 21 -30.93 6.51 6.57
N GLY A 22 -30.01 6.11 5.71
CA GLY A 22 -28.58 6.06 6.06
C GLY A 22 -28.02 7.43 6.44
N LEU A 23 -28.38 8.49 5.70
CA LEU A 23 -27.97 9.86 6.02
C LEU A 23 -28.57 10.33 7.36
N LEU A 24 -29.81 10.03 7.64
CA LEU A 24 -30.44 10.34 8.93
C LEU A 24 -29.76 9.61 10.09
N LEU A 25 -29.45 8.33 9.91
CA LEU A 25 -28.69 7.58 10.91
C LEU A 25 -27.28 8.14 11.10
N GLN A 26 -26.60 8.50 10.02
CA GLN A 26 -25.27 9.11 10.06
C GLN A 26 -25.25 10.41 10.87
N MET A 27 -26.28 11.26 10.68
CA MET A 27 -26.40 12.54 11.40
C MET A 27 -26.79 12.37 12.87
N THR A 28 -27.48 11.29 13.23
CA THR A 28 -28.01 11.08 14.60
C THR A 28 -27.14 10.17 15.46
N VAL A 29 -26.59 9.10 14.87
CA VAL A 29 -25.83 8.06 15.56
C VAL A 29 -24.32 8.23 15.33
N GLY A 30 -23.93 8.85 14.19
CA GLY A 30 -22.53 8.94 13.76
C GLY A 30 -22.07 7.70 12.98
N ALA A 31 -20.77 7.60 12.73
CA ALA A 31 -20.18 6.53 11.95
C ALA A 31 -20.23 5.18 12.68
N ILE A 32 -20.24 4.09 11.91
CA ILE A 32 -20.18 2.73 12.46
C ILE A 32 -18.80 2.47 13.03
N HIS A 33 -18.73 2.00 14.26
CA HIS A 33 -17.52 1.58 14.94
C HIS A 33 -17.24 0.09 14.67
N TRP A 34 -16.42 -0.21 13.69
CA TRP A 34 -16.09 -1.58 13.30
C TRP A 34 -15.41 -2.38 14.40
N ASP A 35 -14.70 -1.74 15.33
CA ASP A 35 -14.06 -2.38 16.49
C ASP A 35 -15.05 -3.21 17.32
N LEU A 36 -16.35 -2.84 17.31
CA LEU A 36 -17.41 -3.59 18.00
C LEU A 36 -17.71 -4.96 17.35
N PHE A 37 -17.30 -5.15 16.13
CA PHE A 37 -17.49 -6.39 15.37
C PHE A 37 -16.28 -7.33 15.44
N ALA A 38 -15.28 -7.06 16.29
CA ALA A 38 -14.17 -7.98 16.50
C ALA A 38 -14.64 -9.36 17.00
N CYS A 39 -13.81 -10.37 16.78
CA CYS A 39 -14.10 -11.74 17.23
C CYS A 39 -14.43 -11.79 18.74
N PRO A 40 -15.51 -12.46 19.18
CA PRO A 40 -16.34 -13.41 18.40
C PRO A 40 -17.59 -12.80 17.74
N VAL A 41 -17.82 -11.49 17.84
CA VAL A 41 -19.07 -10.84 17.37
C VAL A 41 -19.26 -11.00 15.87
N ASN A 42 -18.21 -10.81 15.08
CA ASN A 42 -18.28 -10.99 13.62
C ASN A 42 -18.69 -12.41 13.20
N VAL A 43 -18.20 -13.44 13.91
CA VAL A 43 -18.59 -14.83 13.64
C VAL A 43 -20.07 -15.05 13.95
N ILE A 44 -20.55 -14.50 15.09
CA ILE A 44 -21.97 -14.59 15.47
C ILE A 44 -22.83 -13.87 14.43
N VAL A 45 -22.46 -12.66 14.01
CA VAL A 45 -23.15 -11.89 12.97
C VAL A 45 -23.20 -12.65 11.66
N LEU A 46 -22.09 -13.27 11.25
CA LEU A 46 -22.01 -14.09 10.05
C LEU A 46 -23.00 -15.27 10.11
N VAL A 47 -23.00 -16.01 11.22
CA VAL A 47 -23.91 -17.15 11.40
C VAL A 47 -25.37 -16.70 11.36
N VAL A 48 -25.74 -15.65 12.11
CA VAL A 48 -27.10 -15.09 12.12
C VAL A 48 -27.48 -14.60 10.72
N TYR A 49 -26.58 -13.99 10.01
CA TYR A 49 -26.81 -13.51 8.65
C TYR A 49 -27.06 -14.67 7.66
N ILE A 50 -26.29 -15.75 7.73
CA ILE A 50 -26.51 -16.95 6.91
C ILE A 50 -27.89 -17.58 7.22
N ILE A 51 -28.25 -17.70 8.50
CA ILE A 51 -29.57 -18.19 8.92
C ILE A 51 -30.68 -17.30 8.36
N ALA A 52 -30.52 -15.99 8.40
CA ALA A 52 -31.47 -15.03 7.84
C ALA A 52 -31.61 -15.19 6.33
N LEU A 53 -30.51 -15.36 5.58
CA LEU A 53 -30.54 -15.63 4.14
C LEU A 53 -31.30 -16.91 3.82
N VAL A 54 -31.08 -18.01 4.56
CA VAL A 54 -31.80 -19.27 4.41
C VAL A 54 -33.29 -19.06 4.69
N ALA A 55 -33.63 -18.39 5.79
CA ALA A 55 -35.03 -18.12 6.13
C ALA A 55 -35.73 -17.27 5.05
N MET A 56 -35.09 -16.21 4.56
CA MET A 56 -35.62 -15.40 3.46
C MET A 56 -35.80 -16.24 2.18
N HIS A 57 -34.86 -17.14 1.86
CA HIS A 57 -34.96 -18.02 0.73
C HIS A 57 -36.15 -18.99 0.84
N LEU A 58 -36.39 -19.59 2.01
CA LEU A 58 -37.53 -20.49 2.27
C LEU A 58 -38.89 -19.75 2.17
N LEU A 59 -38.92 -18.53 2.68
CA LEU A 59 -40.12 -17.67 2.70
C LEU A 59 -40.35 -16.90 1.39
N ARG A 60 -39.47 -16.97 0.39
CA ARG A 60 -39.54 -16.19 -0.87
C ARG A 60 -40.84 -16.37 -1.66
N LYS A 61 -41.52 -17.52 -1.51
CA LYS A 61 -42.82 -17.77 -2.17
C LYS A 61 -44.01 -17.14 -1.42
N ARG A 62 -43.86 -16.91 -0.10
CA ARG A 62 -44.89 -16.33 0.76
C ARG A 62 -44.74 -14.81 0.86
N VAL A 63 -43.52 -14.30 0.94
CA VAL A 63 -43.21 -12.88 1.07
C VAL A 63 -42.68 -12.35 -0.25
N TYR A 64 -43.44 -11.50 -0.90
CA TYR A 64 -43.11 -10.97 -2.21
C TYR A 64 -41.72 -10.26 -2.23
N LEU A 65 -41.39 -9.48 -1.19
CA LEU A 65 -40.12 -8.78 -1.06
C LEU A 65 -38.92 -9.73 -1.15
N PHE A 66 -38.96 -10.88 -0.47
CA PHE A 66 -37.89 -11.89 -0.53
C PHE A 66 -37.73 -12.53 -1.90
N GLY A 67 -38.89 -12.74 -2.59
CA GLY A 67 -38.88 -13.19 -3.97
C GLY A 67 -38.23 -12.17 -4.91
N TRP A 68 -38.57 -10.90 -4.76
CA TRP A 68 -38.03 -9.82 -5.56
C TRP A 68 -36.52 -9.59 -5.26
N LEU A 69 -36.09 -9.63 -4.00
CA LEU A 69 -34.67 -9.50 -3.63
C LEU A 69 -33.76 -10.56 -4.29
N SER A 70 -34.30 -11.73 -4.60
CA SER A 70 -33.60 -12.78 -5.36
C SER A 70 -33.67 -12.60 -6.89
N HIS A 71 -34.23 -11.50 -7.38
CA HIS A 71 -34.42 -11.25 -8.81
C HIS A 71 -33.35 -10.27 -9.33
N TYR A 72 -33.01 -10.37 -10.60
CA TYR A 72 -31.98 -9.54 -11.24
C TYR A 72 -32.26 -8.04 -11.13
N SER A 73 -33.55 -7.63 -11.10
CA SER A 73 -33.87 -6.19 -10.94
C SER A 73 -33.44 -5.62 -9.61
N ALA A 74 -33.54 -6.38 -8.51
CA ALA A 74 -33.05 -5.98 -7.19
C ALA A 74 -31.52 -5.94 -7.15
N ALA A 75 -30.87 -6.98 -7.72
CA ALA A 75 -29.42 -7.09 -7.76
C ALA A 75 -28.78 -5.94 -8.57
N VAL A 76 -29.30 -5.66 -9.77
CA VAL A 76 -28.78 -4.56 -10.60
C VAL A 76 -29.01 -3.20 -9.96
N SER A 77 -30.21 -2.95 -9.38
CA SER A 77 -30.49 -1.68 -8.71
C SER A 77 -29.59 -1.45 -7.51
N SER A 78 -29.34 -2.49 -6.69
CA SER A 78 -28.42 -2.37 -5.54
C SER A 78 -26.98 -2.11 -5.99
N LEU A 79 -26.53 -2.77 -7.07
CA LEU A 79 -25.20 -2.58 -7.63
C LEU A 79 -25.03 -1.14 -8.15
N VAL A 80 -26.02 -0.57 -8.85
CA VAL A 80 -25.96 0.83 -9.32
C VAL A 80 -25.74 1.80 -8.15
N TRP A 81 -26.45 1.62 -7.04
CA TRP A 81 -26.26 2.46 -5.86
C TRP A 81 -24.91 2.29 -5.20
N VAL A 82 -24.43 1.06 -5.02
CA VAL A 82 -23.11 0.80 -4.42
C VAL A 82 -22.00 1.33 -5.31
N VAL A 83 -22.09 1.13 -6.63
CA VAL A 83 -21.10 1.72 -7.58
C VAL A 83 -21.12 3.24 -7.51
N GLY A 84 -22.30 3.87 -7.48
CA GLY A 84 -22.41 5.31 -7.33
C GLY A 84 -21.72 5.82 -6.05
N MET A 85 -21.96 5.17 -4.92
CA MET A 85 -21.31 5.51 -3.65
C MET A 85 -19.79 5.25 -3.69
N THR A 86 -19.35 4.19 -4.37
CA THR A 86 -17.91 3.90 -4.55
C THR A 86 -17.22 4.96 -5.42
N VAL A 87 -17.89 5.46 -6.46
CA VAL A 87 -17.38 6.58 -7.27
C VAL A 87 -17.24 7.84 -6.41
N ILE A 88 -18.26 8.17 -5.60
CA ILE A 88 -18.18 9.29 -4.66
C ILE A 88 -17.02 9.12 -3.67
N MET A 89 -16.83 7.90 -3.14
CA MET A 89 -15.69 7.57 -2.25
C MET A 89 -14.34 7.83 -2.92
N GLY A 90 -14.19 7.51 -4.20
CA GLY A 90 -12.96 7.75 -4.95
C GLY A 90 -12.69 9.25 -5.26
N LEU A 91 -13.75 10.08 -5.33
CA LEU A 91 -13.63 11.51 -5.57
C LEU A 91 -13.37 12.31 -4.28
N ILE A 92 -13.69 11.76 -3.12
CA ILE A 92 -13.52 12.44 -1.82
C ILE A 92 -12.31 11.83 -1.09
N ARG A 93 -11.43 12.69 -0.58
CA ARG A 93 -10.29 12.26 0.24
C ARG A 93 -10.80 11.53 1.48
N GLN A 94 -10.46 10.27 1.61
CA GLN A 94 -10.83 9.46 2.76
C GLN A 94 -9.93 9.78 3.97
N ALA A 95 -10.56 9.99 5.13
CA ALA A 95 -9.84 10.18 6.39
C ALA A 95 -9.34 8.83 6.93
N PRO A 96 -8.16 8.79 7.58
CA PRO A 96 -7.67 7.59 8.24
C PRO A 96 -8.66 7.10 9.31
N SER A 97 -8.74 5.79 9.49
CA SER A 97 -9.57 5.19 10.53
C SER A 97 -9.17 5.71 11.92
N GLY A 98 -10.17 6.05 12.74
CA GLY A 98 -9.94 6.52 14.11
C GLY A 98 -9.70 8.02 14.27
N HIS A 99 -9.60 8.79 13.19
CA HIS A 99 -9.54 10.26 13.27
C HIS A 99 -10.96 10.84 13.26
N ALA A 100 -11.20 11.82 14.13
CA ALA A 100 -12.46 12.57 14.11
C ALA A 100 -12.58 13.32 12.78
N SER A 101 -13.64 13.01 12.03
CA SER A 101 -13.98 13.75 10.81
C SER A 101 -15.06 14.76 11.13
N ASN A 102 -14.91 16.01 10.67
CA ASN A 102 -15.96 17.03 10.74
C ASN A 102 -17.05 16.82 9.67
N ASP A 103 -17.00 15.72 8.94
CA ASP A 103 -17.95 15.39 7.88
C ASP A 103 -19.21 14.75 8.48
N ILE A 104 -20.25 15.56 8.65
CA ILE A 104 -21.55 15.14 9.19
C ILE A 104 -22.22 14.07 8.33
N LEU A 105 -21.97 14.07 7.01
CA LEU A 105 -22.55 13.12 6.07
C LEU A 105 -21.78 11.79 6.00
N GLY A 106 -20.55 11.75 6.54
CA GLY A 106 -19.71 10.56 6.59
C GLY A 106 -19.06 10.15 5.28
N PHE A 107 -19.03 11.02 4.26
CA PHE A 107 -18.45 10.69 2.95
C PHE A 107 -16.92 10.62 2.96
N SER A 108 -16.27 11.28 3.91
CA SER A 108 -14.83 11.16 4.15
C SER A 108 -14.45 9.87 4.90
N GLN A 109 -15.42 9.13 5.43
CA GLN A 109 -15.27 7.81 6.05
C GLN A 109 -16.31 6.85 5.47
N MET A 110 -16.37 6.75 4.16
CA MET A 110 -17.43 6.09 3.41
C MET A 110 -17.72 4.65 3.89
N ILE A 111 -16.70 3.85 4.13
CA ILE A 111 -16.83 2.45 4.55
C ILE A 111 -17.53 2.31 5.92
N SER A 112 -17.43 3.33 6.78
CA SER A 112 -18.08 3.38 8.08
C SER A 112 -19.38 4.19 8.08
N SER A 113 -19.80 4.72 6.92
CA SER A 113 -21.01 5.52 6.81
C SER A 113 -22.25 4.65 6.66
N TRP A 114 -23.32 4.99 7.37
CA TRP A 114 -24.61 4.28 7.28
C TRP A 114 -25.19 4.24 5.86
N PRO A 115 -25.15 5.32 5.05
CA PRO A 115 -25.62 5.27 3.67
C PRO A 115 -24.97 4.17 2.86
N PHE A 116 -23.65 4.07 2.93
CA PHE A 116 -22.90 3.05 2.21
C PHE A 116 -23.20 1.64 2.75
N VAL A 117 -23.18 1.47 4.05
CA VAL A 117 -23.36 0.15 4.70
C VAL A 117 -24.75 -0.43 4.44
N LEU A 118 -25.80 0.40 4.48
CA LEU A 118 -27.17 -0.07 4.17
C LEU A 118 -27.31 -0.52 2.70
N LEU A 119 -26.76 0.25 1.77
CA LEU A 119 -26.78 -0.10 0.34
C LEU A 119 -25.91 -1.33 0.04
N TYR A 120 -24.75 -1.43 0.66
CA TYR A 120 -23.88 -2.58 0.59
C TYR A 120 -24.53 -3.84 1.16
N PHE A 121 -25.15 -3.76 2.34
CA PHE A 121 -25.89 -4.86 2.96
C PHE A 121 -27.02 -5.35 2.06
N TRP A 122 -27.77 -4.44 1.42
CA TRP A 122 -28.77 -4.81 0.44
C TRP A 122 -28.15 -5.56 -0.74
N MET A 123 -27.06 -5.07 -1.32
CA MET A 123 -26.37 -5.72 -2.43
C MET A 123 -25.91 -7.13 -2.08
N VAL A 124 -25.24 -7.29 -0.92
CA VAL A 124 -24.74 -8.60 -0.45
C VAL A 124 -25.91 -9.56 -0.18
N THR A 125 -27.03 -9.06 0.36
CA THR A 125 -28.24 -9.84 0.58
C THR A 125 -28.88 -10.32 -0.75
N ALA A 126 -28.98 -9.44 -1.75
CA ALA A 126 -29.48 -9.80 -3.07
C ALA A 126 -28.56 -10.84 -3.74
N LEU A 127 -27.24 -10.70 -3.60
CA LEU A 127 -26.26 -11.67 -4.08
C LEU A 127 -26.45 -13.03 -3.42
N GLY A 128 -26.53 -13.08 -2.09
CA GLY A 128 -26.75 -14.33 -1.34
C GLY A 128 -28.05 -15.05 -1.73
N LEU A 129 -29.16 -14.32 -1.84
CA LEU A 129 -30.47 -14.89 -2.27
C LEU A 129 -30.43 -15.37 -3.72
N THR A 130 -29.70 -14.69 -4.60
CA THR A 130 -29.49 -15.12 -5.99
C THR A 130 -28.71 -16.43 -6.06
N ILE A 131 -27.69 -16.60 -5.24
CA ILE A 131 -26.90 -17.82 -5.11
C ILE A 131 -27.82 -18.97 -4.66
N PHE A 132 -28.60 -18.81 -3.58
CA PHE A 132 -29.52 -19.83 -3.11
C PHE A 132 -30.56 -20.21 -4.18
N ARG A 133 -31.09 -19.23 -4.92
CA ARG A 133 -32.04 -19.50 -6.04
C ARG A 133 -31.36 -20.27 -7.17
N ALA A 134 -30.08 -20.03 -7.47
CA ALA A 134 -29.37 -20.73 -8.53
C ALA A 134 -28.89 -22.13 -8.10
N SER A 135 -28.67 -22.36 -6.80
CA SER A 135 -28.18 -23.62 -6.23
C SER A 135 -29.24 -24.69 -6.17
N PHE A 136 -30.53 -24.31 -6.07
CA PHE A 136 -31.64 -25.28 -5.91
C PHE A 136 -32.69 -25.13 -7.01
N PRO A 137 -32.84 -26.16 -7.93
CA PRO A 137 -32.04 -27.38 -8.01
C PRO A 137 -30.66 -27.17 -8.61
N PHE A 138 -29.68 -27.91 -8.10
CA PHE A 138 -28.30 -27.87 -8.62
C PHE A 138 -28.23 -28.41 -10.05
N ARG A 139 -27.53 -27.69 -10.92
CA ARG A 139 -27.25 -28.09 -12.31
C ARG A 139 -25.79 -27.80 -12.63
N ILE A 140 -25.07 -28.79 -13.18
CA ILE A 140 -23.63 -28.64 -13.54
C ILE A 140 -23.42 -27.47 -14.49
N GLY A 141 -24.34 -27.19 -15.42
CA GLY A 141 -24.23 -26.02 -16.31
C GLY A 141 -24.24 -24.66 -15.61
N ARG A 142 -24.56 -24.60 -14.30
CA ARG A 142 -24.49 -23.40 -13.48
C ARG A 142 -23.23 -23.31 -12.59
N LEU A 143 -22.33 -24.27 -12.72
CA LEU A 143 -21.13 -24.33 -11.85
C LEU A 143 -20.27 -23.06 -11.94
N SER A 144 -20.01 -22.58 -13.15
CA SER A 144 -19.23 -21.34 -13.35
C SER A 144 -19.93 -20.14 -12.70
N PHE A 145 -21.25 -20.02 -12.84
CA PHE A 145 -22.04 -18.98 -12.19
C PHE A 145 -21.92 -19.08 -10.65
N LEU A 146 -22.10 -20.28 -10.10
CA LEU A 146 -22.03 -20.49 -8.65
C LEU A 146 -20.64 -20.19 -8.10
N LEU A 147 -19.58 -20.67 -8.74
CA LEU A 147 -18.20 -20.40 -8.31
C LEU A 147 -17.90 -18.90 -8.28
N ASN A 148 -18.28 -18.15 -9.31
CA ASN A 148 -18.08 -16.70 -9.36
C ASN A 148 -18.87 -15.98 -8.26
N HIS A 149 -20.16 -16.30 -8.10
CA HIS A 149 -21.02 -15.56 -7.17
C HIS A 149 -20.80 -15.97 -5.71
N VAL A 150 -20.56 -17.26 -5.42
CA VAL A 150 -20.19 -17.71 -4.07
C VAL A 150 -18.82 -17.16 -3.68
N GLY A 151 -17.83 -17.22 -4.60
CA GLY A 151 -16.52 -16.64 -4.37
C GLY A 151 -16.59 -15.14 -4.05
N LEU A 152 -17.40 -14.39 -4.82
CA LEU A 152 -17.65 -12.99 -4.58
C LEU A 152 -18.32 -12.75 -3.21
N LEU A 153 -19.36 -13.54 -2.87
CA LEU A 153 -20.05 -13.42 -1.58
C LEU A 153 -19.10 -13.67 -0.41
N VAL A 154 -18.28 -14.72 -0.49
CA VAL A 154 -17.28 -15.05 0.51
C VAL A 154 -16.30 -13.90 0.64
N ALA A 155 -15.71 -13.43 -0.45
CA ALA A 155 -14.72 -12.34 -0.41
C ALA A 155 -15.32 -11.06 0.18
N LEU A 156 -16.52 -10.64 -0.23
CA LEU A 156 -17.16 -9.42 0.27
C LEU A 156 -17.50 -9.51 1.77
N ILE A 157 -18.12 -10.60 2.22
CA ILE A 157 -18.50 -10.74 3.64
C ILE A 157 -17.26 -10.83 4.52
N THR A 158 -16.29 -11.66 4.14
CA THR A 158 -15.12 -11.89 4.98
C THR A 158 -14.18 -10.68 5.01
N ALA A 159 -14.02 -9.95 3.90
CA ALA A 159 -13.29 -8.69 3.90
C ALA A 159 -13.93 -7.62 4.80
N THR A 160 -15.28 -7.57 4.85
CA THR A 160 -15.99 -6.60 5.67
C THR A 160 -15.96 -6.97 7.15
N LEU A 161 -16.34 -8.20 7.51
CA LEU A 161 -16.39 -8.65 8.90
C LEU A 161 -14.99 -8.91 9.48
N GLY A 162 -14.05 -9.33 8.65
CA GLY A 162 -12.66 -9.59 9.05
C GLY A 162 -11.86 -8.33 9.34
N ASN A 163 -12.26 -7.19 8.79
CA ASN A 163 -11.57 -5.92 9.01
C ASN A 163 -11.47 -5.53 10.48
N ALA A 164 -12.43 -5.94 11.31
CA ALA A 164 -12.43 -5.70 12.75
C ALA A 164 -11.33 -6.47 13.51
N ASP A 165 -10.89 -7.61 12.96
CA ASP A 165 -9.85 -8.45 13.56
C ASP A 165 -8.45 -8.15 12.98
N MET A 166 -8.38 -7.34 11.93
CA MET A 166 -7.12 -6.93 11.35
C MET A 166 -6.37 -6.01 12.32
N GLN A 167 -5.15 -6.40 12.65
CA GLN A 167 -4.24 -5.61 13.47
C GLN A 167 -3.12 -5.07 12.60
N ARG A 168 -2.90 -3.76 12.66
CA ARG A 168 -1.80 -3.07 12.00
C ARG A 168 -1.08 -2.22 13.03
N LEU A 169 0.17 -2.53 13.28
CA LEU A 169 0.95 -1.95 14.36
C LEU A 169 2.29 -1.46 13.81
N LYS A 170 2.82 -0.39 14.39
CA LYS A 170 4.14 0.16 14.07
C LYS A 170 5.09 -0.08 15.23
N MET A 171 6.23 -0.69 14.94
CA MET A 171 7.28 -0.97 15.90
C MET A 171 8.55 -0.26 15.48
N THR A 172 9.11 0.56 16.35
CA THR A 172 10.41 1.22 16.13
C THR A 172 11.47 0.45 16.89
N THR A 173 12.43 -0.12 16.18
CA THR A 173 13.54 -0.87 16.76
C THR A 173 14.84 -0.08 16.60
N ARG A 174 15.72 -0.24 17.58
CA ARG A 174 17.08 0.29 17.52
C ARG A 174 18.08 -0.83 17.50
N MET A 175 19.17 -0.67 16.76
CA MET A 175 20.24 -1.66 16.63
C MET A 175 20.73 -2.15 18.00
N GLY A 176 20.81 -3.48 18.15
CA GLY A 176 21.24 -4.18 19.35
C GLY A 176 20.22 -4.23 20.51
N ASN A 177 19.03 -3.63 20.35
CA ASN A 177 17.97 -3.67 21.36
C ASN A 177 16.77 -4.48 20.87
N ALA A 178 16.31 -5.44 21.69
CA ALA A 178 15.09 -6.15 21.41
C ALA A 178 13.87 -5.30 21.85
N GLU A 179 12.92 -5.07 20.94
CA GLU A 179 11.68 -4.36 21.20
C GLU A 179 10.48 -5.29 21.00
N TRP A 180 9.51 -5.25 21.92
CA TRP A 180 8.28 -6.05 21.90
C TRP A 180 7.02 -5.21 21.95
N ARG A 181 7.15 -3.89 22.03
CA ARG A 181 6.04 -2.94 22.07
C ARG A 181 5.88 -2.29 20.71
N ALA A 182 4.63 -2.17 20.29
CA ALA A 182 4.27 -1.50 19.06
C ALA A 182 3.11 -0.52 19.31
N THR A 183 2.89 0.41 18.41
CA THR A 183 1.81 1.39 18.48
C THR A 183 0.78 1.11 17.39
N ASP A 184 -0.50 1.22 17.73
CA ASP A 184 -1.59 1.22 16.75
C ASP A 184 -1.72 2.59 16.05
N ASP A 185 -2.64 2.70 15.09
CA ASP A 185 -2.91 3.95 14.37
C ASP A 185 -3.48 5.06 15.26
N LYS A 186 -3.96 4.73 16.47
CA LYS A 186 -4.45 5.68 17.48
C LYS A 186 -3.35 6.12 18.44
N GLY A 187 -2.11 5.61 18.27
CA GLY A 187 -0.96 5.89 19.13
C GLY A 187 -0.97 5.11 20.47
N LYS A 188 -1.84 4.11 20.63
CA LYS A 188 -1.89 3.25 21.80
C LYS A 188 -0.76 2.23 21.75
N LEU A 189 -0.02 2.11 22.83
CA LEU A 189 1.04 1.13 23.01
C LEU A 189 0.44 -0.25 23.26
N ILE A 190 0.91 -1.26 22.52
CA ILE A 190 0.49 -2.65 22.59
C ILE A 190 1.73 -3.52 22.76
N GLU A 191 1.69 -4.42 23.73
CA GLU A 191 2.72 -5.45 23.92
C GLU A 191 2.42 -6.67 23.04
N LEU A 192 3.45 -7.15 22.35
CA LEU A 192 3.35 -8.27 21.42
C LEU A 192 3.91 -9.56 22.01
N PRO A 193 3.43 -10.72 21.56
CA PRO A 193 3.99 -12.03 21.94
C PRO A 193 5.29 -12.35 21.18
N LEU A 194 5.94 -11.34 20.60
CA LEU A 194 7.21 -11.44 19.91
C LEU A 194 8.05 -10.19 20.17
N ALA A 195 9.37 -10.35 20.11
CA ALA A 195 10.32 -9.23 20.17
C ALA A 195 11.22 -9.24 18.93
N ILE A 196 11.52 -8.06 18.43
CA ILE A 196 12.40 -7.87 17.26
C ILE A 196 13.67 -7.14 17.70
N GLU A 197 14.81 -7.73 17.46
CA GLU A 197 16.13 -7.12 17.63
C GLU A 197 16.68 -6.79 16.24
N LEU A 198 16.93 -5.50 16.00
CA LEU A 198 17.60 -5.04 14.79
C LEU A 198 19.11 -5.35 14.92
N LYS A 199 19.66 -6.15 14.02
CA LYS A 199 21.08 -6.50 13.97
C LYS A 199 21.85 -5.52 13.10
N ASP A 200 21.31 -5.25 11.91
CA ASP A 200 21.89 -4.31 10.97
C ASP A 200 20.79 -3.69 10.08
N PHE A 201 21.07 -2.49 9.60
CA PHE A 201 20.23 -1.80 8.62
C PHE A 201 21.10 -1.31 7.48
N THR A 202 20.79 -1.72 6.26
CA THR A 202 21.54 -1.36 5.07
C THR A 202 20.64 -0.71 4.03
N ILE A 203 21.18 0.33 3.38
CA ILE A 203 20.63 0.91 2.16
C ILE A 203 21.66 0.70 1.06
N ASP A 204 21.34 -0.14 0.08
CA ASP A 204 22.08 -0.18 -1.17
C ASP A 204 21.68 1.05 -1.97
N GLU A 205 22.65 1.77 -2.46
CA GLU A 205 22.46 3.03 -3.18
C GLU A 205 22.91 2.89 -4.63
N TYR A 206 22.25 3.59 -5.55
CA TYR A 206 22.72 3.69 -6.92
C TYR A 206 24.12 4.36 -6.94
N PRO A 207 24.92 4.10 -7.99
CA PRO A 207 26.19 4.75 -8.18
C PRO A 207 26.07 6.28 -8.10
N PRO A 208 27.09 6.98 -7.54
CA PRO A 208 27.05 8.42 -7.49
C PRO A 208 27.08 9.02 -8.89
N LYS A 209 26.44 10.17 -9.04
CA LYS A 209 26.33 10.88 -10.31
C LYS A 209 26.80 12.33 -10.18
N LEU A 210 27.44 12.84 -11.21
CA LEU A 210 27.80 14.24 -11.34
C LEU A 210 26.77 14.95 -12.22
N MET A 211 26.43 16.18 -11.84
CA MET A 211 25.46 17.02 -12.56
C MET A 211 25.94 18.47 -12.55
N LEU A 212 25.50 19.23 -13.56
CA LEU A 212 25.70 20.68 -13.58
C LEU A 212 24.46 21.38 -13.06
N ILE A 213 24.68 22.40 -12.23
CA ILE A 213 23.61 23.27 -11.74
C ILE A 213 23.88 24.71 -12.14
N ASP A 214 22.80 25.47 -12.34
CA ASP A 214 22.82 26.91 -12.48
C ASP A 214 23.04 27.56 -11.12
N ASN A 215 24.00 28.49 -10.99
CA ASN A 215 24.36 29.11 -9.73
C ASN A 215 23.34 30.14 -9.22
N GLU A 216 22.45 30.66 -10.08
CA GLU A 216 21.43 31.64 -9.70
C GLU A 216 20.15 30.94 -9.23
N THR A 217 19.71 29.91 -9.97
CA THR A 217 18.45 29.23 -9.73
C THR A 217 18.58 27.96 -8.90
N GLY A 218 19.77 27.36 -8.83
CA GLY A 218 20.02 26.04 -8.26
C GLY A 218 19.46 24.89 -9.10
N GLY A 219 18.90 25.20 -10.27
CA GLY A 219 18.30 24.23 -11.17
C GLY A 219 19.35 23.37 -11.90
N VAL A 220 18.99 22.12 -12.19
CA VAL A 220 19.84 21.19 -12.94
C VAL A 220 19.86 21.57 -14.43
N LEU A 221 21.02 21.49 -15.04
CA LEU A 221 21.23 21.83 -16.43
C LEU A 221 21.39 20.59 -17.33
N PRO A 222 20.78 20.59 -18.56
CA PRO A 222 19.74 21.52 -19.02
C PRO A 222 18.39 21.26 -18.36
N GLU A 223 17.60 22.29 -18.07
CA GLU A 223 16.31 22.17 -17.35
C GLU A 223 15.33 21.14 -17.98
N LYS A 224 15.22 21.13 -19.31
CA LYS A 224 14.26 20.26 -20.00
C LYS A 224 14.68 18.79 -20.12
N SER A 225 15.98 18.52 -20.05
CA SER A 225 16.54 17.17 -20.18
C SER A 225 17.85 17.09 -19.39
N PRO A 226 17.77 16.93 -18.07
CA PRO A 226 18.95 16.87 -17.20
C PRO A 226 19.94 15.80 -17.67
N VAL A 227 21.22 16.18 -17.79
CA VAL A 227 22.32 15.30 -18.14
C VAL A 227 23.15 15.01 -16.89
N HIS A 228 23.53 13.76 -16.71
CA HIS A 228 24.38 13.34 -15.61
C HIS A 228 25.48 12.38 -16.06
N LEU A 229 26.58 12.37 -15.35
CA LEU A 229 27.67 11.40 -15.50
C LEU A 229 27.65 10.45 -14.30
N LEU A 230 27.38 9.18 -14.55
CA LEU A 230 27.44 8.12 -13.55
C LEU A 230 28.90 7.74 -13.28
N LEU A 231 29.26 7.63 -12.00
CA LEU A 231 30.59 7.20 -11.55
C LEU A 231 30.56 5.71 -11.20
N GLU A 232 30.37 4.85 -12.23
CA GLU A 232 30.36 3.39 -12.08
C GLU A 232 31.74 2.80 -12.42
N ASN A 233 32.12 1.72 -11.74
CA ASN A 233 33.18 0.80 -12.14
C ASN A 233 34.51 1.45 -12.59
N GLY A 234 34.91 2.52 -11.91
CA GLY A 234 36.21 3.18 -12.22
C GLY A 234 36.16 4.10 -13.44
N VAL A 235 34.99 4.63 -13.78
CA VAL A 235 34.88 5.73 -14.78
C VAL A 235 35.80 6.85 -14.35
N SER A 236 36.82 7.11 -15.16
CA SER A 236 37.83 8.14 -14.94
C SER A 236 37.61 9.39 -15.80
N GLU A 237 36.72 9.34 -16.79
CA GLU A 237 36.46 10.47 -17.69
C GLU A 237 35.02 10.47 -18.22
N GLY A 238 34.52 11.64 -18.55
CA GLY A 238 33.19 11.85 -19.14
C GLY A 238 32.97 13.30 -19.51
N SER A 239 31.81 13.62 -20.07
CA SER A 239 31.49 15.00 -20.45
C SER A 239 30.07 15.38 -20.00
N LEU A 240 29.92 16.63 -19.56
CA LEU A 240 28.64 17.26 -19.23
C LEU A 240 28.57 18.62 -19.93
N LEU A 241 27.63 18.75 -20.89
CA LEU A 241 27.51 19.93 -21.74
C LEU A 241 28.85 20.31 -22.39
N ASP A 242 29.40 21.47 -22.09
CA ASP A 242 30.65 21.99 -22.64
C ASP A 242 31.90 21.60 -21.86
N TRP A 243 31.75 20.81 -20.80
CA TRP A 243 32.83 20.45 -19.87
C TRP A 243 33.22 18.98 -20.03
N ASP A 244 34.49 18.72 -20.24
CA ASP A 244 35.11 17.40 -20.14
C ASP A 244 35.64 17.23 -18.71
N LEU A 245 35.29 16.10 -18.09
CA LEU A 245 35.56 15.78 -16.69
C LEU A 245 36.53 14.61 -16.60
N PHE A 246 37.60 14.78 -15.81
CA PHE A 246 38.61 13.75 -15.55
C PHE A 246 38.67 13.51 -14.05
N VAL A 247 38.27 12.32 -13.61
CA VAL A 247 38.30 11.91 -12.20
C VAL A 247 39.68 11.38 -11.88
N GLU A 248 40.42 12.09 -11.04
CA GLU A 248 41.78 11.73 -10.64
C GLU A 248 41.80 10.86 -9.38
N GLN A 249 40.89 11.11 -8.44
CA GLN A 249 40.76 10.33 -7.20
C GLN A 249 39.29 10.14 -6.83
N SER A 250 38.95 8.94 -6.33
CA SER A 250 37.63 8.60 -5.82
C SER A 250 37.76 7.96 -4.46
N ILE A 251 37.06 8.49 -3.44
CA ILE A 251 37.04 7.98 -2.07
C ILE A 251 35.61 7.65 -1.71
N PRO A 252 35.23 6.35 -1.71
CA PRO A 252 33.86 5.91 -1.43
C PRO A 252 33.40 6.19 0.01
N MET A 253 34.32 6.20 0.96
CA MET A 253 34.06 6.51 2.37
C MET A 253 35.05 7.59 2.82
N ALA A 254 34.62 8.84 2.76
CA ALA A 254 35.45 10.01 2.98
C ALA A 254 34.94 10.90 4.12
N ALA A 255 35.87 11.62 4.75
CA ALA A 255 35.58 12.74 5.61
C ALA A 255 36.22 14.00 5.05
N SER A 256 35.52 15.12 5.16
CA SER A 256 36.12 16.43 4.84
C SER A 256 37.02 16.91 5.98
N VAL A 257 38.24 17.31 5.64
CA VAL A 257 39.21 17.88 6.57
C VAL A 257 39.53 19.30 6.10
N ALA A 258 39.23 20.28 6.95
CA ALA A 258 39.62 21.67 6.70
C ALA A 258 41.12 21.85 6.97
N THR A 259 41.85 22.33 5.97
CA THR A 259 43.21 22.83 6.10
C THR A 259 43.18 24.35 5.98
N GLU A 260 44.25 25.06 6.38
CA GLU A 260 44.25 26.51 6.47
C GLU A 260 43.74 27.24 5.20
N ASP A 261 43.94 26.66 4.01
CA ASP A 261 43.53 27.28 2.74
C ASP A 261 42.54 26.44 1.88
N THR A 262 42.33 25.16 2.21
CA THR A 262 41.54 24.26 1.33
C THR A 262 40.81 23.17 2.11
N LEU A 263 39.66 22.72 1.54
CA LEU A 263 38.96 21.54 2.02
C LEU A 263 39.50 20.31 1.26
N LYS A 264 40.03 19.33 2.00
CA LYS A 264 40.46 18.04 1.44
C LYS A 264 39.57 16.92 1.96
N PHE A 265 39.56 15.82 1.23
CA PHE A 265 38.86 14.59 1.64
C PHE A 265 39.90 13.49 1.86
N THR A 266 39.68 12.71 2.92
CA THR A 266 40.53 11.57 3.29
C THR A 266 39.67 10.36 3.59
N ASP A 267 40.24 9.15 3.53
CA ASP A 267 39.52 7.92 3.90
C ASP A 267 39.02 8.02 5.34
N PHE A 268 37.73 7.63 5.50
CA PHE A 268 37.04 7.66 6.78
C PHE A 268 36.02 6.52 6.86
N HIS A 269 36.43 5.38 7.40
CA HIS A 269 35.61 4.16 7.51
C HIS A 269 34.76 4.17 8.77
N SER A 270 33.89 5.16 8.93
CA SER A 270 32.99 5.27 10.08
C SER A 270 31.63 5.85 9.69
N MET A 271 30.71 5.80 10.64
CA MET A 271 29.36 6.37 10.49
C MET A 271 29.44 7.83 10.03
N GLY A 272 28.63 8.17 9.03
CA GLY A 272 28.58 9.52 8.47
C GLY A 272 29.59 9.78 7.34
N ALA A 273 30.42 8.81 6.95
CA ALA A 273 31.27 8.95 5.77
C ALA A 273 30.46 9.31 4.53
N THR A 274 31.03 10.18 3.69
CA THR A 274 30.46 10.61 2.41
C THR A 274 31.22 10.02 1.22
N TYR A 275 30.68 10.11 0.02
CA TYR A 275 31.40 9.82 -1.20
C TYR A 275 32.02 11.11 -1.74
N ALA A 276 33.31 11.11 -2.07
CA ALA A 276 34.00 12.26 -2.60
C ALA A 276 34.88 11.89 -3.78
N VAL A 277 34.98 12.81 -4.75
CA VAL A 277 35.90 12.70 -5.89
C VAL A 277 36.71 13.96 -6.05
N TYR A 278 37.99 13.81 -6.36
CA TYR A 278 38.83 14.90 -6.87
C TYR A 278 38.89 14.80 -8.39
N LEU A 279 38.54 15.85 -9.06
CA LEU A 279 38.45 15.84 -10.54
C LEU A 279 38.97 17.17 -11.14
N LYS A 280 39.32 17.04 -12.41
CA LYS A 280 39.68 18.15 -13.29
C LYS A 280 38.59 18.31 -14.34
N ALA A 281 38.09 19.54 -14.50
CA ALA A 281 37.09 19.91 -15.51
C ALA A 281 37.72 20.87 -16.52
N VAL A 282 37.59 20.58 -17.83
CA VAL A 282 38.13 21.38 -18.94
C VAL A 282 36.97 21.80 -19.83
N ASN A 283 36.84 23.11 -20.04
CA ASN A 283 35.83 23.65 -20.94
C ASN A 283 36.28 23.53 -22.41
N ARG A 284 35.50 22.88 -23.25
CA ARG A 284 35.82 22.65 -24.67
C ARG A 284 35.88 23.92 -25.51
N LYS A 285 35.12 24.97 -25.10
CA LYS A 285 35.03 26.21 -25.91
C LYS A 285 36.20 27.19 -25.64
N ASN A 286 36.55 27.36 -24.37
CA ASN A 286 37.52 28.36 -23.95
C ASN A 286 38.80 27.80 -23.29
N GLN A 287 38.90 26.45 -23.22
CA GLN A 287 40.03 25.73 -22.62
C GLN A 287 40.25 26.08 -21.13
N GLN A 288 39.26 26.66 -20.48
CA GLN A 288 39.34 26.97 -19.04
C GLN A 288 39.39 25.66 -18.26
N THR A 289 40.31 25.56 -17.35
CA THR A 289 40.48 24.40 -16.46
C THR A 289 40.11 24.76 -15.02
N LYS A 290 39.35 23.88 -14.37
CA LYS A 290 39.05 23.91 -12.93
C LYS A 290 39.32 22.55 -12.33
N GLU A 291 39.84 22.51 -11.12
CA GLU A 291 40.08 21.26 -10.39
C GLU A 291 39.66 21.41 -8.93
N GLY A 292 39.24 20.31 -8.33
CA GLY A 292 38.84 20.29 -6.95
C GLY A 292 37.96 19.12 -6.56
N TRP A 293 37.59 19.11 -5.30
CA TRP A 293 36.75 18.11 -4.71
C TRP A 293 35.23 18.36 -4.94
N VAL A 294 34.51 17.28 -5.22
CA VAL A 294 33.03 17.23 -5.26
C VAL A 294 32.58 16.09 -4.39
N SER A 295 31.55 16.32 -3.55
CA SER A 295 31.02 15.33 -2.61
C SER A 295 29.52 15.50 -2.46
N CYS A 296 28.79 14.38 -2.30
CA CYS A 296 27.36 14.39 -2.03
C CYS A 296 27.01 14.85 -0.60
N GLY A 297 27.99 14.88 0.30
CA GLY A 297 27.71 15.14 1.71
C GLY A 297 27.15 13.96 2.47
N SER A 298 26.87 14.16 3.74
CA SER A 298 26.18 13.22 4.64
C SER A 298 25.58 13.99 5.82
N PHE A 299 24.98 13.32 6.79
CA PHE A 299 24.47 13.98 7.99
C PHE A 299 25.60 14.61 8.88
N LEU A 300 26.85 14.18 8.72
CA LEU A 300 28.01 14.76 9.43
C LEU A 300 28.76 15.78 8.60
N PHE A 301 28.84 15.59 7.30
CA PHE A 301 29.67 16.43 6.43
C PHE A 301 28.77 17.12 5.37
N PRO A 302 28.93 18.46 5.20
CA PRO A 302 28.21 19.18 4.16
C PRO A 302 28.64 18.71 2.77
N TYR A 303 27.75 18.79 1.79
CA TYR A 303 28.10 18.56 0.40
C TYR A 303 29.15 19.56 -0.09
N LYS A 304 29.95 19.16 -1.07
CA LYS A 304 30.94 20.03 -1.70
C LYS A 304 30.69 20.11 -3.20
N ALA A 305 30.47 21.32 -3.70
CA ALA A 305 30.39 21.64 -5.11
C ALA A 305 31.70 22.22 -5.63
N LEU A 306 32.01 21.99 -6.91
CA LEU A 306 33.08 22.63 -7.62
C LEU A 306 32.50 23.72 -8.55
N ARG A 307 32.80 24.99 -8.25
CA ARG A 307 32.37 26.09 -9.10
C ARG A 307 33.24 26.14 -10.36
N LEU A 308 32.60 25.96 -11.52
CA LEU A 308 33.28 25.91 -12.82
C LEU A 308 33.46 27.31 -13.40
N ASP A 309 32.40 28.13 -13.37
CA ASP A 309 32.40 29.51 -13.82
C ASP A 309 31.41 30.37 -12.99
N SER A 310 31.07 31.56 -13.49
CA SER A 310 30.12 32.46 -12.81
C SER A 310 28.68 31.89 -12.77
N LEU A 311 28.30 31.11 -13.76
CA LEU A 311 26.92 30.62 -13.99
C LEU A 311 26.74 29.18 -13.54
N THR A 312 27.80 28.35 -13.60
CA THR A 312 27.66 26.90 -13.43
C THR A 312 28.54 26.32 -12.34
N SER A 313 27.99 25.35 -11.62
CA SER A 313 28.74 24.52 -10.66
C SER A 313 28.51 23.03 -10.94
N LEU A 314 29.54 22.25 -10.67
CA LEU A 314 29.47 20.78 -10.69
C LEU A 314 29.13 20.29 -9.30
N VAL A 315 28.10 19.47 -9.20
CA VAL A 315 27.59 18.91 -7.94
C VAL A 315 27.45 17.40 -8.04
N MET A 316 27.49 16.75 -6.87
CA MET A 316 27.11 15.38 -6.68
C MET A 316 25.88 15.38 -5.77
N PRO A 317 24.68 15.08 -6.27
CA PRO A 317 23.50 14.98 -5.44
C PRO A 317 23.61 13.79 -4.49
N GLU A 318 22.75 13.77 -3.47
CA GLU A 318 22.59 12.61 -2.59
C GLU A 318 22.27 11.38 -3.43
N ARG A 319 22.83 10.24 -3.02
CA ARG A 319 22.66 8.98 -3.76
C ARG A 319 21.26 8.44 -3.57
N GLU A 320 20.64 8.04 -4.66
CA GLU A 320 19.31 7.46 -4.63
C GLU A 320 19.33 6.04 -4.05
N PRO A 321 18.43 5.70 -3.13
CA PRO A 321 18.37 4.35 -2.58
C PRO A 321 17.86 3.37 -3.63
N GLN A 322 18.48 2.20 -3.70
CA GLN A 322 18.08 1.08 -4.57
C GLN A 322 17.37 -0.02 -3.79
N ARG A 323 17.85 -0.33 -2.59
CA ARG A 323 17.33 -1.41 -1.74
C ARG A 323 17.46 -1.03 -0.28
N PHE A 324 16.43 -1.36 0.49
CA PHE A 324 16.42 -1.24 1.94
C PHE A 324 16.33 -2.64 2.54
N ALA A 325 17.20 -2.96 3.48
CA ALA A 325 17.25 -4.23 4.15
C ALA A 325 17.52 -4.07 5.64
N SER A 326 16.74 -4.77 6.47
CA SER A 326 16.95 -4.88 7.91
C SER A 326 17.26 -6.32 8.26
N GLU A 327 18.44 -6.58 8.79
CA GLU A 327 18.76 -7.87 9.40
C GLU A 327 18.21 -7.89 10.81
N VAL A 328 17.32 -8.85 11.08
CA VAL A 328 16.61 -8.94 12.35
C VAL A 328 16.72 -10.30 12.97
N LYS A 329 16.66 -10.31 14.29
CA LYS A 329 16.48 -11.51 15.10
C LYS A 329 15.17 -11.39 15.85
N VAL A 330 14.27 -12.33 15.62
CA VAL A 330 12.93 -12.34 16.21
C VAL A 330 12.81 -13.45 17.22
N TYR A 331 12.30 -13.09 18.39
CA TYR A 331 12.06 -13.98 19.52
C TYR A 331 10.55 -14.11 19.74
N THR A 332 10.05 -15.33 19.92
CA THR A 332 8.63 -15.56 20.25
C THR A 332 8.50 -16.05 21.69
N GLN A 333 7.31 -15.87 22.29
CA GLN A 333 7.02 -16.40 23.63
C GLN A 333 7.13 -17.93 23.73
N GLU A 334 6.98 -18.64 22.61
CA GLU A 334 7.12 -20.09 22.52
C GLU A 334 8.59 -20.55 22.49
N GLY A 335 9.55 -19.60 22.57
CA GLY A 335 10.98 -19.90 22.56
C GLY A 335 11.56 -20.06 21.15
N THR A 336 10.79 -19.82 20.09
CA THR A 336 11.34 -19.84 18.73
C THR A 336 12.18 -18.58 18.49
N ILE A 337 13.38 -18.79 17.95
CA ILE A 337 14.29 -17.72 17.53
C ILE A 337 14.51 -17.87 16.04
N MET A 338 14.28 -16.78 15.29
CA MET A 338 14.48 -16.75 13.84
C MET A 338 15.28 -15.52 13.44
N GLU A 339 16.30 -15.72 12.62
CA GLU A 339 17.07 -14.65 11.99
C GLU A 339 16.62 -14.53 10.52
N SER A 340 16.39 -13.32 10.05
CA SER A 340 15.94 -13.05 8.70
C SER A 340 16.32 -11.63 8.26
N THR A 341 16.33 -11.43 6.94
CA THR A 341 16.46 -10.10 6.34
C THR A 341 15.09 -9.65 5.83
N ILE A 342 14.61 -8.53 6.35
CA ILE A 342 13.35 -7.91 5.91
C ILE A 342 13.68 -6.83 4.90
N GLU A 343 13.11 -6.93 3.71
CA GLU A 343 13.25 -5.95 2.63
C GLU A 343 11.91 -5.32 2.28
N VAL A 344 11.94 -4.19 1.59
CA VAL A 344 10.72 -3.62 1.00
C VAL A 344 10.08 -4.65 0.05
N ASN A 345 8.79 -4.91 0.21
CA ASN A 345 8.00 -5.93 -0.51
C ASN A 345 8.40 -7.39 -0.26
N ARG A 346 9.29 -7.67 0.71
CA ARG A 346 9.65 -9.02 1.17
C ARG A 346 9.48 -9.12 2.69
N PRO A 347 8.23 -9.22 3.17
CA PRO A 347 7.98 -9.34 4.60
C PRO A 347 8.44 -10.67 5.17
N MET A 348 8.78 -10.66 6.44
CA MET A 348 8.96 -11.87 7.24
C MET A 348 7.61 -12.31 7.81
N GLU A 349 7.36 -13.63 7.81
CA GLU A 349 6.16 -14.18 8.44
C GLU A 349 6.53 -15.02 9.66
N ILE A 350 5.97 -14.70 10.82
CA ILE A 350 6.20 -15.43 12.07
C ILE A 350 4.99 -15.29 13.01
N ALA A 351 4.58 -16.39 13.65
CA ALA A 351 3.49 -16.42 14.64
C ALA A 351 2.19 -15.72 14.17
N GLY A 352 1.87 -15.82 12.87
CA GLY A 352 0.69 -15.20 12.26
C GLY A 352 0.81 -13.71 11.98
N TRP A 353 1.97 -13.11 12.21
CA TRP A 353 2.31 -11.74 11.84
C TRP A 353 3.11 -11.69 10.54
N LYS A 354 2.83 -10.70 9.71
CA LYS A 354 3.66 -10.27 8.59
C LYS A 354 4.36 -8.98 8.98
N ILE A 355 5.69 -9.00 8.95
CA ILE A 355 6.54 -7.90 9.37
C ILE A 355 7.15 -7.27 8.12
N TYR A 356 6.79 -6.02 7.85
CA TYR A 356 7.23 -5.24 6.69
C TYR A 356 8.24 -4.17 7.12
N GLN A 357 9.22 -3.90 6.26
CA GLN A 357 10.04 -2.70 6.37
C GLN A 357 9.19 -1.49 6.01
N LEU A 358 8.98 -0.56 6.96
CA LEU A 358 8.14 0.63 6.74
C LEU A 358 8.97 1.89 6.54
N SER A 359 9.92 2.15 7.45
CA SER A 359 10.71 3.38 7.46
C SER A 359 12.00 3.19 8.26
N TYR A 360 12.82 4.23 8.34
CA TYR A 360 14.09 4.29 9.07
C TYR A 360 14.33 5.73 9.53
N ASP A 361 15.45 6.02 10.20
CA ASP A 361 15.84 7.40 10.51
C ASP A 361 16.43 8.08 9.26
N GLU A 362 15.57 8.80 8.52
CA GLU A 362 15.94 9.50 7.28
C GLU A 362 17.01 10.55 7.50
N SER A 363 17.12 11.12 8.72
CA SER A 363 18.14 12.14 9.02
C SER A 363 19.56 11.59 8.94
N LYS A 364 19.74 10.28 9.18
CA LYS A 364 21.02 9.57 9.08
C LYS A 364 21.22 8.85 7.75
N GLY A 365 20.16 8.71 6.95
CA GLY A 365 20.21 7.99 5.68
C GLY A 365 20.69 6.55 5.85
N ARG A 366 21.67 6.12 5.05
CA ARG A 366 22.26 4.77 5.10
C ARG A 366 22.96 4.43 6.43
N TRP A 367 23.14 5.40 7.29
CA TRP A 367 23.75 5.24 8.60
C TRP A 367 22.74 5.13 9.74
N SER A 368 21.47 4.89 9.40
CA SER A 368 20.41 4.72 10.39
C SER A 368 20.70 3.55 11.32
N ASP A 369 20.58 3.78 12.62
CA ASP A 369 20.58 2.76 13.67
C ASP A 369 19.16 2.38 14.11
N ILE A 370 18.15 2.89 13.39
CA ILE A 370 16.74 2.70 13.66
C ILE A 370 16.06 2.12 12.42
N SER A 371 15.22 1.12 12.65
CA SER A 371 14.29 0.60 11.65
C SER A 371 12.87 0.61 12.20
N VAL A 372 11.93 1.03 11.38
CA VAL A 372 10.51 1.02 11.71
C VAL A 372 9.84 -0.10 10.92
N PHE A 373 9.21 -1.02 11.63
CA PHE A 373 8.47 -2.13 11.04
C PHE A 373 6.97 -1.91 11.15
N GLU A 374 6.25 -2.30 10.10
CA GLU A 374 4.80 -2.48 10.15
C GLU A 374 4.50 -3.96 10.36
N LEU A 375 3.80 -4.27 11.45
CA LEU A 375 3.36 -5.62 11.77
C LEU A 375 1.88 -5.73 11.46
N VAL A 376 1.53 -6.65 10.55
CA VAL A 376 0.16 -6.86 10.11
C VAL A 376 -0.27 -8.28 10.47
N ARG A 377 -1.42 -8.40 11.11
CA ARG A 377 -2.09 -9.68 11.37
C ARG A 377 -3.51 -9.61 10.85
N ASP A 378 -3.83 -10.45 9.88
CA ASP A 378 -5.15 -10.56 9.29
C ASP A 378 -5.60 -12.03 9.25
N PRO A 379 -6.35 -12.48 10.26
CA PRO A 379 -6.79 -13.88 10.34
C PRO A 379 -7.83 -14.26 9.27
N TRP A 380 -8.51 -13.28 8.65
CA TRP A 380 -9.54 -13.52 7.65
C TRP A 380 -9.01 -13.52 6.21
N LEU A 381 -7.82 -13.01 5.98
CA LEU A 381 -7.20 -12.92 4.66
C LEU A 381 -7.16 -14.25 3.89
N PRO A 382 -6.86 -15.43 4.50
CA PRO A 382 -6.92 -16.70 3.79
C PRO A 382 -8.31 -17.04 3.24
N VAL A 383 -9.38 -16.67 3.97
CA VAL A 383 -10.76 -16.90 3.53
C VAL A 383 -11.13 -15.97 2.37
N VAL A 384 -10.65 -14.72 2.39
CA VAL A 384 -10.78 -13.77 1.26
C VAL A 384 -10.10 -14.35 0.01
N TYR A 385 -8.87 -14.87 0.15
CA TYR A 385 -8.18 -15.52 -0.97
C TYR A 385 -8.90 -16.75 -1.50
N ALA A 386 -9.50 -17.57 -0.63
CA ALA A 386 -10.33 -18.69 -1.08
C ALA A 386 -11.50 -18.20 -1.95
N GLY A 387 -12.17 -17.12 -1.56
CA GLY A 387 -13.21 -16.48 -2.37
C GLY A 387 -12.70 -15.99 -3.74
N ILE A 388 -11.53 -15.36 -3.77
CA ILE A 388 -10.89 -14.89 -5.01
C ILE A 388 -10.53 -16.08 -5.92
N ILE A 389 -9.94 -17.14 -5.37
CA ILE A 389 -9.59 -18.36 -6.13
C ILE A 389 -10.86 -19.00 -6.72
N MET A 390 -11.95 -19.07 -5.94
CA MET A 390 -13.23 -19.55 -6.46
C MET A 390 -13.73 -18.72 -7.65
N MET A 391 -13.62 -17.39 -7.59
CA MET A 391 -13.99 -16.53 -8.72
C MET A 391 -13.11 -16.79 -9.95
N MET A 392 -11.80 -16.94 -9.77
CA MET A 392 -10.86 -17.27 -10.86
C MET A 392 -11.21 -18.61 -11.52
N LEU A 393 -11.48 -19.66 -10.73
CA LEU A 393 -11.93 -20.95 -11.23
C LEU A 393 -13.27 -20.85 -11.96
N GLY A 394 -14.20 -20.06 -11.43
CA GLY A 394 -15.49 -19.79 -12.07
C GLY A 394 -15.33 -19.10 -13.43
N ALA A 395 -14.42 -18.15 -13.55
CA ALA A 395 -14.10 -17.48 -14.81
C ALA A 395 -13.50 -18.47 -15.84
N ILE A 396 -12.53 -19.29 -15.42
CA ILE A 396 -11.94 -20.34 -16.29
C ILE A 396 -13.04 -21.28 -16.80
N CYS A 397 -13.90 -21.78 -15.91
CA CYS A 397 -15.03 -22.64 -16.29
C CYS A 397 -15.99 -21.95 -17.28
N LEU A 398 -16.18 -20.63 -17.15
CA LEU A 398 -17.04 -19.88 -18.07
C LEU A 398 -16.42 -19.83 -19.48
N PHE A 399 -15.11 -19.59 -19.60
CA PHE A 399 -14.40 -19.56 -20.89
C PHE A 399 -14.43 -20.94 -21.57
N VAL A 400 -14.15 -22.02 -20.83
CA VAL A 400 -14.18 -23.38 -21.37
C VAL A 400 -15.60 -23.75 -21.88
N ASN A 401 -16.64 -23.40 -21.12
CA ASN A 401 -18.01 -23.67 -21.54
C ASN A 401 -18.44 -22.82 -22.75
N ALA A 402 -17.96 -21.58 -22.85
CA ALA A 402 -18.23 -20.71 -23.98
C ALA A 402 -17.61 -21.25 -25.28
N GLN A 403 -16.40 -21.80 -25.17
CA GLN A 403 -15.69 -22.40 -26.31
C GLN A 403 -16.40 -23.65 -26.82
N LYS A 404 -16.85 -24.57 -25.94
CA LYS A 404 -17.62 -25.78 -26.30
C LYS A 404 -18.91 -25.43 -27.03
N ARG A 405 -19.66 -24.42 -26.60
CA ARG A 405 -20.86 -23.96 -27.28
C ARG A 405 -20.60 -23.44 -28.68
N LYS A 406 -19.50 -22.72 -28.89
CA LYS A 406 -19.11 -22.26 -30.23
C LYS A 406 -18.75 -23.41 -31.18
N GLU A 407 -18.12 -24.45 -30.68
CA GLU A 407 -17.79 -25.66 -31.45
C GLU A 407 -19.07 -26.43 -31.84
N GLU A 408 -20.04 -26.58 -30.92
CA GLU A 408 -21.35 -27.21 -31.17
C GLU A 408 -22.23 -26.41 -32.16
N ASP A 409 -22.13 -25.07 -32.20
CA ASP A 409 -22.87 -24.21 -33.13
C ASP A 409 -22.22 -24.13 -34.54
N THR A 410 -20.98 -24.67 -34.72
CA THR A 410 -20.24 -24.69 -35.97
C THR A 410 -20.19 -26.05 -36.66
N GLU A 411 -20.61 -27.13 -35.99
CA GLU A 411 -20.89 -28.46 -36.55
C GLU A 411 -22.37 -28.59 -36.96
#